data_22163512c071e5fbe5ab8d84bae9f3c3
#
_entry.id   22163512c071e5fbe5ab8d84bae9f3c3
#
_cell.length_a   1.000
_cell.length_b   1.000
_cell.length_c   1.000
_cell.angle_alpha   90.00
_cell.angle_beta   90.00
_cell.angle_gamma   90.00
#
_symmetry.space_group_name_H-M   'P 1'
#
loop_
_entity.id
_entity.type
_entity.pdbx_description
1 polymer ?
#
loop_
_entity_poly.entity_id
_entity_poly.type
_entity_poly.pdbx_seq_one_letter_code
_entity_poly.pdbx_strand_id
1 'polypeptide(L)'
;MAKSDSKTVNPEKSSQASDKKVDEGKLKALGLAMDQITKQFGDGSIMKLGEAHKVDVEVIPSGALSLDLALGGGYPKGRIIEIYGPESSGKTTLTLHAITEIQKQGGTAAFIDAEHALDPAYAKRLGVDTENLLVSQPDNGEQALEITETLVRSNAVDLVIVDSVAALTPQAEIDGDMGDSHMGLQARLMSQALRKLTGIINKSKATVIFINQIRMKIGVMFGNPETTTGGNALKFYASQRIDIRRIGQIKVGDDIIGNRTKIKVVKNKIAPPFRVAEFDIMYNEGISKTGDILDLAATHGIVEKSGAFYKYNGETIGQGRDKTKNYLKENPEVLAEIDQKVRDKVKEAES
;
A
#
# COMPACT_ATOMS: atom_id res chain seq x y z
N MET A 1 -21.10 51.79 55.81
CA MET A 1 -22.48 51.41 55.46
C MET A 1 -22.63 51.70 53.98
N ALA A 2 -22.62 50.70 53.14
CA ALA A 2 -23.18 50.71 51.82
C ALA A 2 -23.26 49.25 51.28
N LYS A 3 -24.45 48.80 51.02
CA LYS A 3 -24.80 47.44 50.58
C LYS A 3 -24.38 47.22 49.13
N SER A 4 -23.71 46.12 48.87
CA SER A 4 -23.43 45.59 47.52
C SER A 4 -24.55 44.68 47.10
N ASP A 5 -25.30 45.04 46.05
CA ASP A 5 -26.27 44.18 45.39
C ASP A 5 -25.54 43.28 44.39
N SER A 6 -25.56 42.00 44.65
CA SER A 6 -25.10 40.95 43.76
C SER A 6 -26.21 40.63 42.77
N LYS A 7 -26.02 40.97 41.47
CA LYS A 7 -26.85 40.45 40.37
C LYS A 7 -26.26 39.14 39.90
N THR A 8 -26.98 38.06 40.17
CA THR A 8 -26.85 36.75 39.55
C THR A 8 -27.19 36.84 38.08
N VAL A 9 -26.20 36.54 37.23
CA VAL A 9 -26.42 36.37 35.77
C VAL A 9 -26.61 34.89 35.51
N ASN A 10 -27.79 34.56 35.03
CA ASN A 10 -28.21 33.21 34.60
C ASN A 10 -27.62 32.91 33.20
N PRO A 11 -26.88 31.81 32.95
CA PRO A 11 -26.38 31.44 31.65
C PRO A 11 -27.29 30.37 31.02
N GLU A 12 -28.49 30.77 30.61
CA GLU A 12 -29.29 29.99 29.69
C GLU A 12 -29.70 30.87 28.52
N LYS A 13 -28.88 30.87 27.46
CA LYS A 13 -29.34 31.23 26.13
C LYS A 13 -28.54 30.42 25.08
N SER A 14 -29.11 29.26 24.75
CA SER A 14 -29.48 28.91 23.39
C SER A 14 -28.34 28.78 22.34
N SER A 15 -27.89 27.55 22.20
CA SER A 15 -27.37 27.05 20.93
C SER A 15 -28.56 26.95 19.92
N GLN A 16 -28.95 28.05 19.31
CA GLN A 16 -29.76 28.00 18.08
C GLN A 16 -28.79 27.71 16.93
N ALA A 17 -28.74 26.44 16.52
CA ALA A 17 -28.32 26.07 15.19
C ALA A 17 -29.25 26.82 14.21
N SER A 18 -28.69 27.76 13.45
CA SER A 18 -29.36 28.44 12.38
C SER A 18 -29.67 27.41 11.28
N ASP A 19 -30.88 26.88 11.27
CA ASP A 19 -31.45 26.20 10.09
C ASP A 19 -31.42 27.21 8.93
N LYS A 20 -30.36 27.12 8.10
CA LYS A 20 -30.31 27.80 6.82
C LYS A 20 -31.42 27.17 5.96
N LYS A 21 -32.56 27.86 5.83
CA LYS A 21 -33.58 27.57 4.78
C LYS A 21 -32.81 27.55 3.47
N VAL A 22 -32.63 26.35 2.91
CA VAL A 22 -32.02 26.19 1.59
C VAL A 22 -33.04 26.77 0.61
N ASP A 23 -32.64 27.78 -0.14
CA ASP A 23 -33.44 28.46 -1.13
C ASP A 23 -33.92 27.42 -2.19
N GLU A 24 -35.22 27.17 -2.27
CA GLU A 24 -35.80 26.20 -3.21
C GLU A 24 -35.42 26.50 -4.68
N GLY A 25 -35.21 27.76 -5.01
CA GLY A 25 -34.71 28.18 -6.32
C GLY A 25 -33.30 27.67 -6.60
N LYS A 26 -32.42 27.71 -5.60
CA LYS A 26 -31.08 27.17 -5.72
C LYS A 26 -31.04 25.66 -5.84
N LEU A 27 -31.95 24.94 -5.12
CA LEU A 27 -32.04 23.48 -5.22
C LEU A 27 -32.50 23.06 -6.62
N LYS A 28 -33.49 23.72 -7.18
CA LYS A 28 -33.98 23.46 -8.57
C LYS A 28 -32.86 23.73 -9.59
N ALA A 29 -32.17 24.86 -9.48
CA ALA A 29 -31.06 25.20 -10.35
C ALA A 29 -29.91 24.18 -10.26
N LEU A 30 -29.60 23.69 -9.04
CA LEU A 30 -28.58 22.64 -8.84
C LEU A 30 -29.03 21.31 -9.49
N GLY A 31 -30.30 20.93 -9.35
CA GLY A 31 -30.82 19.73 -9.99
C GLY A 31 -30.67 19.79 -11.52
N LEU A 32 -31.12 20.90 -12.14
CA LEU A 32 -30.95 21.10 -13.59
C LEU A 32 -29.51 21.06 -14.06
N ALA A 33 -28.58 21.64 -13.28
CA ALA A 33 -27.13 21.60 -13.58
C ALA A 33 -26.58 20.18 -13.48
N MET A 34 -26.99 19.40 -12.47
CA MET A 34 -26.58 17.99 -12.32
C MET A 34 -27.11 17.14 -13.49
N ASP A 35 -28.38 17.32 -13.89
CA ASP A 35 -28.97 16.63 -15.04
C ASP A 35 -28.23 16.95 -16.34
N GLN A 36 -27.88 18.23 -16.54
CA GLN A 36 -27.14 18.67 -17.72
C GLN A 36 -25.70 18.03 -17.75
N ILE A 37 -25.03 18.00 -16.61
CA ILE A 37 -23.69 17.37 -16.48
C ILE A 37 -23.80 15.87 -16.78
N THR A 38 -24.79 15.18 -16.20
CA THR A 38 -25.00 13.75 -16.44
C THR A 38 -25.31 13.46 -17.91
N LYS A 39 -26.14 14.27 -18.57
CA LYS A 39 -26.43 14.14 -20.01
C LYS A 39 -25.18 14.36 -20.88
N GLN A 40 -24.33 15.31 -20.51
CA GLN A 40 -23.15 15.66 -21.31
C GLN A 40 -21.96 14.71 -21.07
N PHE A 41 -21.75 14.24 -19.85
CA PHE A 41 -20.54 13.50 -19.45
C PHE A 41 -20.82 12.05 -19.02
N GLY A 42 -22.09 11.61 -19.00
CA GLY A 42 -22.53 10.28 -18.61
C GLY A 42 -22.85 10.15 -17.12
N ASP A 43 -23.48 9.00 -16.77
CA ASP A 43 -23.84 8.66 -15.40
C ASP A 43 -22.61 8.59 -14.49
N GLY A 44 -22.75 9.07 -13.25
CA GLY A 44 -21.64 9.11 -12.27
C GLY A 44 -20.65 10.24 -12.44
N SER A 45 -20.82 11.14 -13.46
CA SER A 45 -19.97 12.31 -13.66
C SER A 45 -20.08 13.35 -12.54
N ILE A 46 -21.22 13.38 -11.86
CA ILE A 46 -21.50 14.20 -10.67
C ILE A 46 -22.41 13.44 -9.72
N MET A 47 -22.13 13.52 -8.41
CA MET A 47 -22.96 12.92 -7.36
C MET A 47 -22.81 13.70 -6.06
N LYS A 48 -23.80 13.65 -5.18
CA LYS A 48 -23.63 14.17 -3.81
C LYS A 48 -22.83 13.17 -2.99
N LEU A 49 -21.88 13.65 -2.21
CA LEU A 49 -21.00 12.78 -1.39
C LEU A 49 -21.80 11.90 -0.40
N GLY A 50 -22.95 12.38 0.09
CA GLY A 50 -23.83 11.60 0.98
C GLY A 50 -24.64 10.51 0.26
N GLU A 51 -24.81 10.61 -1.07
CA GLU A 51 -25.45 9.60 -1.93
C GLU A 51 -24.41 8.63 -2.50
N ALA A 52 -23.12 9.03 -2.52
CA ALA A 52 -22.03 8.10 -2.74
C ALA A 52 -22.06 7.13 -1.56
N HIS A 53 -22.57 5.90 -1.79
CA HIS A 53 -22.35 4.81 -0.85
C HIS A 53 -20.87 4.85 -0.47
N LYS A 54 -20.51 4.56 0.81
CA LYS A 54 -19.11 4.27 1.17
C LYS A 54 -18.63 3.28 0.13
N VAL A 55 -17.89 3.77 -0.85
CA VAL A 55 -17.31 2.89 -1.87
C VAL A 55 -16.26 2.12 -1.07
N ASP A 56 -16.64 0.92 -0.63
CA ASP A 56 -15.67 -0.02 -0.11
C ASP A 56 -14.64 -0.20 -1.21
N VAL A 57 -13.48 0.39 -0.99
CA VAL A 57 -12.41 0.32 -1.98
C VAL A 57 -11.93 -1.11 -1.98
N GLU A 58 -12.18 -1.83 -3.07
CA GLU A 58 -11.63 -3.15 -3.26
C GLU A 58 -10.12 -3.11 -3.12
N VAL A 59 -9.54 -4.10 -2.45
CA VAL A 59 -8.12 -4.16 -2.14
C VAL A 59 -7.50 -5.49 -2.56
N ILE A 60 -6.22 -5.48 -2.86
CA ILE A 60 -5.39 -6.66 -3.06
C ILE A 60 -4.61 -6.88 -1.76
N PRO A 61 -4.70 -8.08 -1.12
CA PRO A 61 -3.90 -8.38 0.06
C PRO A 61 -2.41 -8.30 -0.22
N SER A 62 -1.64 -7.86 0.77
CA SER A 62 -0.19 -7.74 0.64
C SER A 62 0.56 -9.05 0.87
N GLY A 63 -0.11 -10.03 1.48
CA GLY A 63 0.49 -11.27 1.94
C GLY A 63 0.96 -11.25 3.39
N ALA A 64 0.92 -10.09 4.06
CA ALA A 64 1.15 -9.91 5.49
C ALA A 64 -0.07 -9.26 6.14
N LEU A 65 -0.67 -9.91 7.14
CA LEU A 65 -1.87 -9.40 7.81
C LEU A 65 -1.59 -8.07 8.52
N SER A 66 -0.44 -7.92 9.18
CA SER A 66 -0.03 -6.68 9.83
C SER A 66 0.06 -5.49 8.86
N LEU A 67 0.53 -5.75 7.63
CA LEU A 67 0.59 -4.73 6.60
C LEU A 67 -0.80 -4.41 6.06
N ASP A 68 -1.63 -5.42 5.82
CA ASP A 68 -3.01 -5.20 5.36
C ASP A 68 -3.78 -4.33 6.36
N LEU A 69 -3.66 -4.59 7.65
CA LEU A 69 -4.25 -3.77 8.71
C LEU A 69 -3.69 -2.33 8.70
N ALA A 70 -2.39 -2.16 8.49
CA ALA A 70 -1.77 -0.84 8.40
C ALA A 70 -2.21 -0.06 7.16
N LEU A 71 -2.50 -0.74 6.06
CA LEU A 71 -2.96 -0.15 4.80
C LEU A 71 -4.47 0.14 4.78
N GLY A 72 -5.26 -0.46 5.68
CA GLY A 72 -6.73 -0.38 5.68
C GLY A 72 -7.36 -1.45 4.80
N GLY A 73 -6.76 -2.66 4.78
CA GLY A 73 -7.22 -3.84 4.09
C GLY A 73 -6.26 -4.39 3.02
N GLY A 74 -5.34 -3.57 2.51
CA GLY A 74 -4.38 -3.97 1.47
C GLY A 74 -4.10 -2.86 0.45
N TYR A 75 -3.67 -3.25 -0.75
CA TYR A 75 -3.41 -2.34 -1.86
C TYR A 75 -4.72 -2.00 -2.59
N PRO A 76 -5.13 -0.72 -2.68
CA PRO A 76 -6.39 -0.33 -3.31
C PRO A 76 -6.39 -0.57 -4.81
N LYS A 77 -7.43 -1.23 -5.32
CA LYS A 77 -7.66 -1.37 -6.77
C LYS A 77 -7.93 -0.01 -7.43
N GLY A 78 -7.50 0.13 -8.68
CA GLY A 78 -7.65 1.36 -9.44
C GLY A 78 -6.78 2.52 -8.95
N ARG A 79 -5.63 2.22 -8.31
CA ARG A 79 -4.75 3.23 -7.70
C ARG A 79 -3.28 2.99 -8.04
N ILE A 80 -2.50 4.07 -7.91
CA ILE A 80 -1.04 4.04 -7.97
C ILE A 80 -0.50 3.94 -6.56
N ILE A 81 0.49 3.05 -6.37
CA ILE A 81 1.17 2.80 -5.12
C ILE A 81 2.67 2.96 -5.34
N GLU A 82 3.38 3.52 -4.39
CA GLU A 82 4.84 3.58 -4.37
C GLU A 82 5.37 2.78 -3.18
N ILE A 83 6.21 1.79 -3.46
CA ILE A 83 6.98 1.05 -2.45
C ILE A 83 8.45 1.43 -2.60
N TYR A 84 9.05 2.00 -1.57
CA TYR A 84 10.42 2.47 -1.64
C TYR A 84 11.20 2.12 -0.37
N GLY A 85 12.50 2.02 -0.51
CA GLY A 85 13.40 1.68 0.59
C GLY A 85 14.83 1.43 0.10
N PRO A 86 15.75 1.17 1.03
CA PRO A 86 17.11 0.79 0.69
C PRO A 86 17.18 -0.48 -0.15
N GLU A 87 18.31 -0.72 -0.75
CA GLU A 87 18.58 -1.98 -1.43
C GLU A 87 18.46 -3.17 -0.47
N SER A 88 18.03 -4.32 -0.99
CA SER A 88 17.84 -5.56 -0.20
C SER A 88 16.88 -5.42 1.00
N SER A 89 15.96 -4.43 0.98
CA SER A 89 14.95 -4.26 2.04
C SER A 89 13.72 -5.15 1.88
N GLY A 90 13.56 -5.85 0.73
CA GLY A 90 12.42 -6.74 0.44
C GLY A 90 11.33 -6.11 -0.42
N LYS A 91 11.60 -5.02 -1.16
CA LYS A 91 10.64 -4.36 -2.06
C LYS A 91 10.05 -5.33 -3.09
N THR A 92 10.91 -5.97 -3.87
CA THR A 92 10.49 -6.95 -4.90
C THR A 92 9.79 -8.16 -4.27
N THR A 93 10.26 -8.66 -3.13
CA THR A 93 9.60 -9.73 -2.38
C THR A 93 8.16 -9.36 -2.03
N LEU A 94 7.94 -8.14 -1.53
CA LEU A 94 6.62 -7.66 -1.16
C LEU A 94 5.68 -7.57 -2.37
N THR A 95 6.18 -7.14 -3.53
CA THR A 95 5.37 -7.07 -4.76
C THR A 95 5.10 -8.45 -5.36
N LEU A 96 6.04 -9.41 -5.27
CA LEU A 96 5.80 -10.79 -5.68
C LEU A 96 4.71 -11.46 -4.81
N HIS A 97 4.64 -11.16 -3.51
CA HIS A 97 3.50 -11.61 -2.70
C HIS A 97 2.18 -10.98 -3.14
N ALA A 98 2.15 -9.70 -3.52
CA ALA A 98 0.95 -9.08 -4.08
C ALA A 98 0.51 -9.76 -5.38
N ILE A 99 1.46 -10.17 -6.26
CA ILE A 99 1.18 -10.97 -7.45
C ILE A 99 0.57 -12.33 -7.05
N THR A 100 1.17 -13.02 -6.09
CA THR A 100 0.64 -14.30 -5.59
C THR A 100 -0.80 -14.15 -5.08
N GLU A 101 -1.09 -13.10 -4.32
CA GLU A 101 -2.42 -12.90 -3.75
C GLU A 101 -3.47 -12.53 -4.83
N ILE A 102 -3.12 -11.76 -5.86
CA ILE A 102 -4.07 -11.45 -6.94
C ILE A 102 -4.30 -12.68 -7.85
N GLN A 103 -3.27 -13.48 -8.12
CA GLN A 103 -3.41 -14.71 -8.89
C GLN A 103 -4.29 -15.74 -8.16
N LYS A 104 -4.20 -15.87 -6.83
CA LYS A 104 -5.11 -16.70 -6.04
C LYS A 104 -6.58 -16.29 -6.14
N GLN A 105 -6.84 -15.02 -6.41
CA GLN A 105 -8.19 -14.49 -6.64
C GLN A 105 -8.65 -14.64 -8.10
N GLY A 106 -7.84 -15.29 -8.95
CA GLY A 106 -8.10 -15.44 -10.39
C GLY A 106 -7.78 -14.20 -11.22
N GLY A 107 -7.09 -13.22 -10.63
CA GLY A 107 -6.68 -12.00 -11.33
C GLY A 107 -5.38 -12.17 -12.12
N THR A 108 -5.18 -11.29 -13.08
CA THR A 108 -4.01 -11.25 -13.97
C THR A 108 -3.00 -10.22 -13.50
N ALA A 109 -1.73 -10.61 -13.47
CA ALA A 109 -0.63 -9.73 -13.09
C ALA A 109 0.40 -9.57 -14.21
N ALA A 110 1.04 -8.39 -14.24
CA ALA A 110 2.18 -8.11 -15.12
C ALA A 110 3.35 -7.53 -14.32
N PHE A 111 4.56 -7.89 -14.70
CA PHE A 111 5.81 -7.42 -14.11
C PHE A 111 6.67 -6.75 -15.18
N ILE A 112 6.90 -5.45 -15.03
CA ILE A 112 7.76 -4.65 -15.92
C ILE A 112 9.13 -4.60 -15.24
N ASP A 113 10.03 -5.47 -15.69
CA ASP A 113 11.37 -5.68 -15.13
C ASP A 113 12.40 -4.75 -15.83
N ALA A 114 12.41 -3.50 -15.43
CA ALA A 114 13.36 -2.52 -15.96
C ALA A 114 14.78 -2.67 -15.39
N GLU A 115 14.96 -3.44 -14.30
CA GLU A 115 16.28 -3.77 -13.75
C GLU A 115 16.87 -5.06 -14.34
N HIS A 116 16.08 -5.84 -15.11
CA HIS A 116 16.45 -7.16 -15.67
C HIS A 116 16.94 -8.14 -14.57
N ALA A 117 16.31 -8.11 -13.39
CA ALA A 117 16.77 -8.81 -12.20
C ALA A 117 15.75 -9.78 -11.60
N LEU A 118 14.61 -10.02 -12.28
CA LEU A 118 13.59 -10.95 -11.81
C LEU A 118 14.12 -12.40 -11.85
N ASP A 119 14.17 -13.06 -10.69
CA ASP A 119 14.46 -14.49 -10.56
C ASP A 119 13.15 -15.30 -10.61
N PRO A 120 12.88 -16.05 -11.71
CA PRO A 120 11.67 -16.87 -11.81
C PRO A 120 11.61 -18.00 -10.78
N ALA A 121 12.77 -18.55 -10.37
CA ALA A 121 12.82 -19.59 -9.36
C ALA A 121 12.45 -19.04 -7.98
N TYR A 122 12.89 -17.84 -7.67
CA TYR A 122 12.49 -17.14 -6.44
C TYR A 122 10.99 -16.79 -6.47
N ALA A 123 10.48 -16.23 -7.55
CA ALA A 123 9.06 -15.93 -7.72
C ALA A 123 8.18 -17.18 -7.50
N LYS A 124 8.56 -18.31 -8.11
CA LYS A 124 7.87 -19.61 -7.93
C LYS A 124 7.88 -20.08 -6.48
N ARG A 125 9.00 -19.91 -5.74
CA ARG A 125 9.07 -20.25 -4.32
C ARG A 125 8.14 -19.40 -3.44
N LEU A 126 7.88 -18.16 -3.85
CA LEU A 126 6.92 -17.28 -3.18
C LEU A 126 5.45 -17.59 -3.52
N GLY A 127 5.22 -18.55 -4.42
CA GLY A 127 3.89 -18.99 -4.84
C GLY A 127 3.33 -18.26 -6.05
N VAL A 128 4.16 -17.51 -6.78
CA VAL A 128 3.76 -16.91 -8.06
C VAL A 128 3.55 -18.01 -9.09
N ASP A 129 2.41 -17.99 -9.76
CA ASP A 129 2.18 -18.76 -10.98
C ASP A 129 2.96 -18.10 -12.12
N THR A 130 4.16 -18.64 -12.38
CA THR A 130 5.09 -18.10 -13.37
C THR A 130 4.68 -18.38 -14.81
N GLU A 131 3.82 -19.37 -15.05
CA GLU A 131 3.29 -19.69 -16.38
C GLU A 131 2.27 -18.63 -16.85
N ASN A 132 1.56 -18.01 -15.89
CA ASN A 132 0.53 -17.00 -16.16
C ASN A 132 0.95 -15.57 -15.78
N LEU A 133 2.20 -15.35 -15.36
CA LEU A 133 2.73 -14.02 -15.11
C LEU A 133 3.23 -13.39 -16.42
N LEU A 134 2.66 -12.24 -16.78
CA LEU A 134 3.18 -11.44 -17.91
C LEU A 134 4.46 -10.72 -17.46
N VAL A 135 5.55 -10.91 -18.18
CA VAL A 135 6.83 -10.24 -17.91
C VAL A 135 7.28 -9.45 -19.14
N SER A 136 7.69 -8.21 -18.92
CA SER A 136 8.28 -7.36 -19.95
C SER A 136 9.60 -6.77 -19.47
N GLN A 137 10.62 -6.77 -20.31
CA GLN A 137 11.94 -6.20 -20.06
C GLN A 137 12.21 -5.07 -21.06
N PRO A 138 11.75 -3.84 -20.75
CA PRO A 138 11.86 -2.71 -21.66
C PRO A 138 13.30 -2.17 -21.75
N ASP A 139 13.68 -1.62 -22.90
CA ASP A 139 15.00 -1.05 -23.15
C ASP A 139 15.15 0.36 -22.55
N ASN A 140 14.05 1.08 -22.35
CA ASN A 140 14.05 2.46 -21.83
C ASN A 140 12.77 2.77 -21.04
N GLY A 141 12.76 3.94 -20.39
CA GLY A 141 11.66 4.38 -19.53
C GLY A 141 10.37 4.67 -20.29
N GLU A 142 10.45 5.22 -21.50
CA GLU A 142 9.30 5.47 -22.37
C GLU A 142 8.59 4.17 -22.71
N GLN A 143 9.33 3.16 -23.17
CA GLN A 143 8.80 1.83 -23.51
C GLN A 143 8.14 1.17 -22.29
N ALA A 144 8.79 1.20 -21.12
CA ALA A 144 8.23 0.66 -19.89
C ALA A 144 6.87 1.26 -19.55
N LEU A 145 6.75 2.59 -19.63
CA LEU A 145 5.54 3.31 -19.28
C LEU A 145 4.44 3.18 -20.33
N GLU A 146 4.78 3.05 -21.63
CA GLU A 146 3.85 2.78 -22.72
C GLU A 146 3.28 1.35 -22.65
N ILE A 147 4.11 0.35 -22.32
CA ILE A 147 3.66 -1.02 -22.06
C ILE A 147 2.71 -1.03 -20.85
N THR A 148 3.08 -0.34 -19.77
CA THR A 148 2.21 -0.20 -18.60
C THR A 148 0.88 0.44 -18.98
N GLU A 149 0.87 1.54 -19.74
CA GLU A 149 -0.35 2.20 -20.21
C GLU A 149 -1.22 1.26 -21.05
N THR A 150 -0.63 0.52 -21.96
CA THR A 150 -1.33 -0.41 -22.84
C THR A 150 -1.99 -1.55 -22.07
N LEU A 151 -1.27 -2.16 -21.12
CA LEU A 151 -1.79 -3.22 -20.27
C LEU A 151 -2.96 -2.72 -19.39
N VAL A 152 -2.81 -1.57 -18.76
CA VAL A 152 -3.88 -0.98 -17.95
C VAL A 152 -5.10 -0.61 -18.80
N ARG A 153 -4.88 -0.07 -19.99
CA ARG A 153 -5.97 0.33 -20.91
C ARG A 153 -6.76 -0.87 -21.47
N SER A 154 -6.14 -2.04 -21.54
CA SER A 154 -6.81 -3.26 -22.01
C SER A 154 -7.92 -3.76 -21.10
N ASN A 155 -7.96 -3.32 -19.83
CA ASN A 155 -8.81 -3.85 -18.75
C ASN A 155 -8.65 -5.37 -18.50
N ALA A 156 -7.59 -5.98 -19.00
CA ALA A 156 -7.32 -7.41 -18.84
C ALA A 156 -6.32 -7.73 -17.72
N VAL A 157 -5.77 -6.68 -17.07
CA VAL A 157 -4.74 -6.83 -16.04
C VAL A 157 -5.21 -6.14 -14.76
N ASP A 158 -5.14 -6.84 -13.64
CA ASP A 158 -5.55 -6.34 -12.32
C ASP A 158 -4.40 -5.67 -11.56
N LEU A 159 -3.17 -6.16 -11.77
CA LEU A 159 -1.97 -5.68 -11.08
C LEU A 159 -0.80 -5.53 -12.06
N VAL A 160 -0.16 -4.37 -12.07
CA VAL A 160 1.09 -4.13 -12.79
C VAL A 160 2.15 -3.68 -11.80
N ILE A 161 3.30 -4.36 -11.80
CA ILE A 161 4.49 -3.98 -11.04
C ILE A 161 5.49 -3.34 -12.00
N VAL A 162 6.09 -2.23 -11.61
CA VAL A 162 7.21 -1.58 -12.34
C VAL A 162 8.43 -1.58 -11.42
N ASP A 163 9.41 -2.41 -11.70
CA ASP A 163 10.64 -2.57 -10.91
C ASP A 163 11.87 -2.19 -11.75
N SER A 164 12.52 -1.08 -11.52
CA SER A 164 12.15 0.00 -10.59
C SER A 164 12.15 1.36 -11.31
N VAL A 165 11.53 2.38 -10.70
CA VAL A 165 11.57 3.76 -11.22
C VAL A 165 13.01 4.24 -11.45
N ALA A 166 13.95 3.79 -10.63
CA ALA A 166 15.38 4.16 -10.76
C ALA A 166 16.00 3.71 -12.08
N ALA A 167 15.50 2.61 -12.66
CA ALA A 167 15.97 2.04 -13.92
C ALA A 167 15.23 2.59 -15.17
N LEU A 168 14.19 3.41 -14.99
CA LEU A 168 13.47 4.04 -16.11
C LEU A 168 14.31 5.17 -16.73
N THR A 169 15.34 4.79 -17.48
CA THR A 169 16.21 5.73 -18.18
C THR A 169 15.50 6.27 -19.43
N PRO A 170 15.38 7.61 -19.60
CA PRO A 170 14.81 8.18 -20.82
C PRO A 170 15.62 7.82 -22.06
N GLN A 171 14.96 7.59 -23.20
CA GLN A 171 15.62 7.27 -24.45
C GLN A 171 16.68 8.33 -24.83
N ALA A 172 16.38 9.59 -24.66
CA ALA A 172 17.31 10.69 -24.95
C ALA A 172 18.59 10.66 -24.08
N GLU A 173 18.56 10.02 -22.91
CA GLU A 173 19.73 9.80 -22.05
C GLU A 173 20.56 8.62 -22.55
N ILE A 174 19.92 7.60 -23.13
CA ILE A 174 20.57 6.44 -23.74
C ILE A 174 21.28 6.82 -25.03
N ASP A 175 20.65 7.68 -25.85
CA ASP A 175 21.18 8.14 -27.13
C ASP A 175 22.27 9.22 -27.00
N GLY A 176 22.43 9.82 -25.81
CA GLY A 176 23.43 10.83 -25.52
C GLY A 176 24.83 10.29 -25.29
N ASP A 177 25.83 11.15 -25.37
CA ASP A 177 27.22 10.80 -25.09
C ASP A 177 27.49 10.63 -23.60
N MET A 178 28.47 9.78 -23.25
CA MET A 178 28.92 9.62 -21.86
C MET A 178 29.44 10.93 -21.30
N GLY A 179 28.76 11.44 -20.26
CA GLY A 179 29.10 12.69 -19.59
C GLY A 179 28.16 13.85 -19.90
N ASP A 180 27.22 13.65 -20.80
CA ASP A 180 26.17 14.63 -21.07
C ASP A 180 25.28 14.86 -19.84
N SER A 181 24.81 16.10 -19.68
CA SER A 181 23.92 16.43 -18.57
C SER A 181 22.46 16.26 -18.96
N HIS A 182 21.84 15.21 -18.46
CA HIS A 182 20.42 14.90 -18.68
C HIS A 182 19.52 15.23 -17.47
N MET A 183 19.86 16.30 -16.75
CA MET A 183 19.16 16.69 -15.52
C MET A 183 17.65 16.85 -15.74
N GLY A 184 16.86 16.11 -14.96
CA GLY A 184 15.41 16.23 -14.90
C GLY A 184 14.62 15.53 -16.00
N LEU A 185 15.25 14.84 -16.97
CA LEU A 185 14.53 14.12 -18.02
C LEU A 185 13.64 13.01 -17.43
N GLN A 186 14.18 12.19 -16.54
CA GLN A 186 13.41 11.14 -15.87
C GLN A 186 12.22 11.71 -15.07
N ALA A 187 12.41 12.83 -14.36
CA ALA A 187 11.32 13.47 -13.62
C ALA A 187 10.23 14.03 -14.56
N ARG A 188 10.61 14.52 -15.74
CA ARG A 188 9.67 14.98 -16.77
C ARG A 188 8.90 13.83 -17.36
N LEU A 189 9.57 12.72 -17.70
CA LEU A 189 8.97 11.48 -18.20
C LEU A 189 7.94 10.93 -17.21
N MET A 190 8.33 10.77 -15.95
CA MET A 190 7.43 10.31 -14.88
C MET A 190 6.22 11.24 -14.71
N SER A 191 6.42 12.55 -14.74
CA SER A 191 5.32 13.53 -14.62
C SER A 191 4.33 13.44 -15.77
N GLN A 192 4.80 13.19 -17.00
CA GLN A 192 3.96 13.02 -18.18
C GLN A 192 3.18 11.70 -18.11
N ALA A 193 3.85 10.60 -17.81
CA ALA A 193 3.24 9.28 -17.72
C ALA A 193 2.17 9.21 -16.62
N LEU A 194 2.47 9.70 -15.43
CA LEU A 194 1.52 9.65 -14.31
C LEU A 194 0.26 10.46 -14.55
N ARG A 195 0.35 11.59 -15.28
CA ARG A 195 -0.85 12.34 -15.72
C ARG A 195 -1.76 11.52 -16.62
N LYS A 196 -1.19 10.75 -17.55
CA LYS A 196 -1.96 9.86 -18.44
C LYS A 196 -2.51 8.65 -17.68
N LEU A 197 -1.64 7.97 -16.93
CA LEU A 197 -1.97 6.71 -16.24
C LEU A 197 -3.05 6.87 -15.17
N THR A 198 -3.07 7.96 -14.41
CA THR A 198 -3.99 8.12 -13.28
C THR A 198 -5.45 8.00 -13.68
N GLY A 199 -5.86 8.63 -14.79
CA GLY A 199 -7.24 8.56 -15.28
C GLY A 199 -7.63 7.17 -15.79
N ILE A 200 -6.70 6.50 -16.46
CA ILE A 200 -6.90 5.17 -17.04
C ILE A 200 -6.97 4.13 -15.93
N ILE A 201 -6.04 4.15 -14.99
CA ILE A 201 -5.95 3.26 -13.82
C ILE A 201 -7.25 3.29 -12.99
N ASN A 202 -7.79 4.50 -12.77
CA ASN A 202 -9.06 4.63 -12.03
C ASN A 202 -10.23 3.96 -12.77
N LYS A 203 -10.29 4.10 -14.11
CA LYS A 203 -11.36 3.51 -14.94
C LYS A 203 -11.23 2.00 -15.07
N SER A 204 -10.02 1.50 -15.30
CA SER A 204 -9.75 0.07 -15.47
C SER A 204 -9.79 -0.74 -14.18
N LYS A 205 -9.73 -0.07 -13.01
CA LYS A 205 -9.56 -0.70 -11.70
C LYS A 205 -8.26 -1.48 -11.53
N ALA A 206 -7.36 -1.44 -12.49
CA ALA A 206 -6.01 -2.00 -12.36
C ALA A 206 -5.23 -1.28 -11.25
N THR A 207 -4.40 -2.00 -10.53
CA THR A 207 -3.47 -1.45 -9.53
C THR A 207 -2.08 -1.37 -10.14
N VAL A 208 -1.41 -0.23 -10.00
CA VAL A 208 -0.01 -0.10 -10.47
C VAL A 208 0.89 0.19 -9.29
N ILE A 209 1.85 -0.70 -9.02
CA ILE A 209 2.84 -0.55 -7.96
C ILE A 209 4.19 -0.18 -8.60
N PHE A 210 4.69 0.99 -8.25
CA PHE A 210 6.04 1.42 -8.61
C PHE A 210 7.00 1.12 -7.47
N ILE A 211 8.00 0.29 -7.72
CA ILE A 211 9.14 0.11 -6.83
C ILE A 211 10.10 1.27 -7.03
N ASN A 212 10.63 1.83 -5.95
CA ASN A 212 11.54 2.97 -6.02
C ASN A 212 12.74 2.82 -5.07
N GLN A 213 13.83 3.46 -5.42
CA GLN A 213 15.04 3.46 -4.63
C GLN A 213 15.20 4.80 -3.89
N ILE A 214 15.90 4.76 -2.75
CA ILE A 214 16.25 5.97 -1.99
C ILE A 214 17.56 6.55 -2.53
N ARG A 215 17.60 7.86 -2.64
CA ARG A 215 18.79 8.65 -2.94
C ARG A 215 18.95 9.73 -1.88
N MET A 216 20.18 10.17 -1.64
CA MET A 216 20.49 11.23 -0.71
C MET A 216 20.62 12.56 -1.46
N LYS A 217 19.91 13.57 -0.99
CA LYS A 217 20.06 14.94 -1.50
C LYS A 217 21.38 15.53 -1.00
N ILE A 218 22.19 16.03 -1.91
CA ILE A 218 23.42 16.73 -1.59
C ILE A 218 23.08 18.11 -0.98
N GLY A 219 23.82 18.53 0.06
CA GLY A 219 23.70 19.86 0.66
C GLY A 219 22.56 20.05 1.67
N VAL A 220 21.83 18.99 2.05
CA VAL A 220 20.83 19.06 3.12
C VAL A 220 21.49 18.90 4.48
N MET A 221 21.72 20.03 5.17
CA MET A 221 22.34 20.01 6.52
C MET A 221 21.30 19.75 7.64
N PHE A 222 20.02 20.06 7.43
CA PHE A 222 18.94 19.88 8.41
C PHE A 222 17.74 19.19 7.78
N GLY A 223 17.06 18.34 8.57
CA GLY A 223 15.91 17.56 8.11
C GLY A 223 16.31 16.24 7.47
N ASN A 224 15.36 15.59 6.76
CA ASN A 224 15.60 14.30 6.12
C ASN A 224 16.19 14.50 4.71
N PRO A 225 17.43 14.09 4.44
CA PRO A 225 18.03 14.17 3.12
C PRO A 225 17.51 13.11 2.13
N GLU A 226 16.83 12.08 2.61
CA GLU A 226 16.34 10.99 1.75
C GLU A 226 15.27 11.47 0.75
N THR A 227 15.41 11.03 -0.48
CA THR A 227 14.42 11.26 -1.54
C THR A 227 14.34 10.03 -2.44
N THR A 228 13.24 9.87 -3.16
CA THR A 228 13.08 8.82 -4.17
C THR A 228 13.44 9.35 -5.56
N THR A 229 13.81 8.45 -6.49
CA THR A 229 14.12 8.78 -7.90
C THR A 229 12.85 9.17 -8.67
N GLY A 230 13.00 9.68 -9.90
CA GLY A 230 11.87 10.05 -10.77
C GLY A 230 11.15 11.35 -10.37
N GLY A 231 11.77 12.19 -9.53
CA GLY A 231 11.24 13.49 -9.13
C GLY A 231 10.12 13.43 -8.09
N ASN A 232 9.23 14.43 -8.12
CA ASN A 232 8.17 14.54 -7.11
C ASN A 232 6.79 14.04 -7.57
N ALA A 233 6.60 13.76 -8.86
CA ALA A 233 5.29 13.45 -9.41
C ALA A 233 4.66 12.22 -8.73
N LEU A 234 5.41 11.12 -8.59
CA LEU A 234 4.93 9.90 -7.97
C LEU A 234 4.47 10.12 -6.51
N LYS A 235 5.13 11.00 -5.76
CA LYS A 235 4.74 11.35 -4.39
C LYS A 235 3.34 11.97 -4.32
N PHE A 236 2.94 12.71 -5.36
CA PHE A 236 1.61 13.32 -5.43
C PHE A 236 0.56 12.34 -5.97
N TYR A 237 0.87 11.60 -7.03
CA TYR A 237 -0.08 10.71 -7.70
C TYR A 237 -0.36 9.43 -6.92
N ALA A 238 0.62 8.86 -6.21
CA ALA A 238 0.44 7.67 -5.40
C ALA A 238 -0.66 7.87 -4.34
N SER A 239 -1.56 6.89 -4.23
CA SER A 239 -2.58 6.83 -3.19
C SER A 239 -2.03 6.26 -1.88
N GLN A 240 -1.09 5.33 -1.98
CA GLN A 240 -0.31 4.81 -0.86
C GLN A 240 1.18 4.95 -1.15
N ARG A 241 1.96 5.31 -0.12
CA ARG A 241 3.43 5.35 -0.16
C ARG A 241 3.96 4.58 1.03
N ILE A 242 4.79 3.61 0.76
CA ILE A 242 5.22 2.57 1.69
C ILE A 242 6.74 2.61 1.77
N ASP A 243 7.28 2.96 2.94
CA ASP A 243 8.71 2.90 3.27
C ASP A 243 9.01 1.53 3.91
N ILE A 244 9.87 0.74 3.26
CA ILE A 244 10.26 -0.59 3.73
C ILE A 244 11.73 -0.61 4.12
N ARG A 245 12.01 -1.11 5.35
CA ARG A 245 13.38 -1.13 5.91
C ARG A 245 13.66 -2.44 6.62
N ARG A 246 14.86 -2.96 6.40
CA ARG A 246 15.40 -4.04 7.22
C ARG A 246 15.85 -3.47 8.58
N ILE A 247 15.36 -4.05 9.68
CA ILE A 247 15.67 -3.62 11.04
C ILE A 247 16.46 -4.66 11.83
N GLY A 248 16.57 -5.89 11.32
CA GLY A 248 17.32 -6.96 11.97
C GLY A 248 17.54 -8.14 11.03
N GLN A 249 18.40 -9.06 11.45
CA GLN A 249 18.64 -10.34 10.79
C GLN A 249 18.04 -11.47 11.60
N ILE A 250 17.50 -12.48 10.91
CA ILE A 250 17.04 -13.72 11.52
C ILE A 250 18.08 -14.78 11.26
N LYS A 251 18.55 -15.42 12.33
CA LYS A 251 19.64 -16.40 12.28
C LYS A 251 19.20 -17.73 12.88
N VAL A 252 19.74 -18.82 12.33
CA VAL A 252 19.70 -20.15 12.91
C VAL A 252 21.16 -20.64 13.01
N GLY A 253 21.69 -20.69 14.22
CA GLY A 253 23.13 -20.82 14.42
C GLY A 253 23.87 -19.61 13.84
N ASP A 254 24.82 -19.86 12.96
CA ASP A 254 25.60 -18.82 12.25
C ASP A 254 24.96 -18.38 10.93
N ASP A 255 23.99 -19.13 10.42
CA ASP A 255 23.36 -18.86 9.13
C ASP A 255 22.28 -17.78 9.22
N ILE A 256 22.34 -16.78 8.32
CA ILE A 256 21.32 -15.76 8.17
C ILE A 256 20.24 -16.31 7.23
N ILE A 257 19.05 -16.58 7.76
CA ILE A 257 17.95 -17.20 7.03
C ILE A 257 16.84 -16.22 6.63
N GLY A 258 16.92 -14.98 7.10
CA GLY A 258 15.92 -13.95 6.78
C GLY A 258 16.21 -12.63 7.46
N ASN A 259 15.30 -11.69 7.27
CA ASN A 259 15.36 -10.35 7.85
C ASN A 259 14.06 -10.01 8.57
N ARG A 260 14.17 -9.35 9.72
CA ARG A 260 13.08 -8.59 10.32
C ARG A 260 12.92 -7.28 9.57
N THR A 261 11.73 -7.04 9.06
CA THR A 261 11.41 -5.90 8.19
C THR A 261 10.38 -5.02 8.85
N LYS A 262 10.61 -3.71 8.78
CA LYS A 262 9.68 -2.67 9.23
C LYS A 262 9.16 -1.90 8.04
N ILE A 263 7.85 -1.74 8.01
CA ILE A 263 7.15 -0.95 7.01
C ILE A 263 6.47 0.23 7.68
N LYS A 264 6.63 1.42 7.09
CA LYS A 264 5.90 2.63 7.49
C LYS A 264 5.04 3.10 6.32
N VAL A 265 3.75 3.22 6.55
CA VAL A 265 2.81 3.78 5.58
C VAL A 265 2.88 5.31 5.65
N VAL A 266 3.67 5.92 4.77
CA VAL A 266 3.96 7.38 4.82
C VAL A 266 2.81 8.22 4.26
N LYS A 267 2.07 7.65 3.31
CA LYS A 267 0.87 8.26 2.73
C LYS A 267 -0.18 7.19 2.51
N ASN A 268 -1.42 7.51 2.84
CA ASN A 268 -2.56 6.64 2.58
C ASN A 268 -3.81 7.51 2.33
N LYS A 269 -4.56 7.20 1.25
CA LYS A 269 -5.80 7.90 0.90
C LYS A 269 -7.06 7.09 1.22
N ILE A 270 -6.92 5.84 1.68
CA ILE A 270 -8.06 4.96 2.02
C ILE A 270 -8.16 4.65 3.52
N ALA A 271 -7.09 4.89 4.29
CA ALA A 271 -7.04 4.72 5.73
C ALA A 271 -6.10 5.74 6.37
N PRO A 272 -6.07 5.89 7.70
CA PRO A 272 -5.14 6.78 8.38
C PRO A 272 -3.67 6.45 8.06
N PRO A 273 -2.85 7.43 7.65
CA PRO A 273 -1.43 7.23 7.36
C PRO A 273 -0.61 7.06 8.64
N PHE A 274 0.70 6.81 8.46
CA PHE A 274 1.73 6.67 9.50
C PHE A 274 1.64 5.42 10.37
N ARG A 275 0.74 4.49 10.03
CA ARG A 275 0.73 3.16 10.64
C ARG A 275 2.00 2.40 10.27
N VAL A 276 2.39 1.49 11.15
CA VAL A 276 3.62 0.69 11.04
C VAL A 276 3.25 -0.79 11.11
N ALA A 277 3.89 -1.59 10.26
CA ALA A 277 3.85 -3.04 10.31
C ALA A 277 5.27 -3.59 10.44
N GLU A 278 5.45 -4.69 11.17
CA GLU A 278 6.73 -5.37 11.31
C GLU A 278 6.53 -6.87 11.17
N PHE A 279 7.23 -7.49 10.21
CA PHE A 279 7.18 -8.92 9.98
C PHE A 279 8.51 -9.45 9.48
N ASP A 280 8.64 -10.77 9.44
CA ASP A 280 9.83 -11.45 8.95
C ASP A 280 9.71 -11.72 7.45
N ILE A 281 10.78 -11.46 6.71
CA ILE A 281 10.99 -11.93 5.34
C ILE A 281 12.09 -13.00 5.39
N MET A 282 11.71 -14.24 5.07
CA MET A 282 12.62 -15.39 5.00
C MET A 282 13.13 -15.56 3.57
N TYR A 283 14.40 -15.89 3.40
CA TYR A 283 15.02 -15.96 2.06
C TYR A 283 14.46 -17.07 1.18
N ASN A 284 13.89 -18.12 1.77
CA ASN A 284 13.35 -19.26 1.02
C ASN A 284 11.82 -19.21 0.79
N GLU A 285 11.09 -18.53 1.68
CA GLU A 285 9.60 -18.54 1.66
C GLU A 285 8.98 -17.14 1.62
N GLY A 286 9.82 -16.08 1.60
CA GLY A 286 9.35 -14.70 1.61
C GLY A 286 8.71 -14.31 2.95
N ILE A 287 7.55 -13.66 2.92
CA ILE A 287 6.85 -13.19 4.12
C ILE A 287 6.42 -14.38 4.99
N SER A 288 6.87 -14.39 6.25
CA SER A 288 6.48 -15.39 7.25
C SER A 288 5.06 -15.13 7.74
N LYS A 289 4.04 -15.62 7.01
CA LYS A 289 2.62 -15.42 7.38
C LYS A 289 2.30 -15.90 8.79
N THR A 290 2.79 -17.10 9.14
CA THR A 290 2.60 -17.68 10.49
C THR A 290 3.23 -16.82 11.58
N GLY A 291 4.43 -16.26 11.30
CA GLY A 291 5.11 -15.36 12.24
C GLY A 291 4.38 -14.04 12.42
N ASP A 292 3.83 -13.48 11.34
CA ASP A 292 3.06 -12.24 11.34
C ASP A 292 1.76 -12.40 12.14
N ILE A 293 1.00 -13.47 11.88
CA ILE A 293 -0.24 -13.78 12.62
C ILE A 293 0.05 -14.01 14.11
N LEU A 294 1.12 -14.74 14.44
CA LEU A 294 1.52 -15.00 15.83
C LEU A 294 1.86 -13.71 16.58
N ASP A 295 2.63 -12.81 15.95
CA ASP A 295 3.02 -11.53 16.54
C ASP A 295 1.79 -10.64 16.79
N LEU A 296 0.86 -10.59 15.83
CA LEU A 296 -0.41 -9.87 15.99
C LEU A 296 -1.29 -10.48 17.07
N ALA A 297 -1.43 -11.82 17.10
CA ALA A 297 -2.23 -12.51 18.10
C ALA A 297 -1.71 -12.27 19.52
N ALA A 298 -0.38 -12.25 19.68
CA ALA A 298 0.23 -11.91 20.96
C ALA A 298 -0.01 -10.44 21.34
N THR A 299 0.10 -9.52 20.38
CA THR A 299 -0.14 -8.08 20.60
C THR A 299 -1.58 -7.79 21.00
N HIS A 300 -2.54 -8.49 20.40
CA HIS A 300 -3.97 -8.35 20.70
C HIS A 300 -4.45 -9.23 21.86
N GLY A 301 -3.55 -10.00 22.51
CA GLY A 301 -3.90 -10.86 23.65
C GLY A 301 -4.82 -12.04 23.32
N ILE A 302 -4.81 -12.49 22.06
CA ILE A 302 -5.49 -13.71 21.60
C ILE A 302 -4.63 -14.92 21.94
N VAL A 303 -3.32 -14.79 21.72
CA VAL A 303 -2.30 -15.72 22.22
C VAL A 303 -1.61 -15.07 23.40
N GLU A 304 -1.66 -15.73 24.55
CA GLU A 304 -1.01 -15.26 25.77
C GLU A 304 0.49 -15.55 25.69
N LYS A 305 1.31 -14.53 25.90
CA LYS A 305 2.76 -14.67 25.99
C LYS A 305 3.20 -14.47 27.42
N SER A 306 3.67 -15.53 28.06
CA SER A 306 4.22 -15.52 29.43
C SER A 306 5.69 -15.93 29.41
N GLY A 307 6.59 -14.94 29.47
CA GLY A 307 8.02 -15.18 29.27
C GLY A 307 8.32 -15.78 27.91
N ALA A 308 8.88 -16.99 27.87
CA ALA A 308 9.16 -17.71 26.63
C ALA A 308 7.96 -18.56 26.15
N PHE A 309 6.90 -18.72 26.93
CA PHE A 309 5.79 -19.61 26.60
C PHE A 309 4.67 -18.84 25.89
N TYR A 310 4.12 -19.47 24.85
CA TYR A 310 2.93 -19.03 24.13
C TYR A 310 1.78 -19.97 24.46
N LYS A 311 0.63 -19.45 24.86
CA LYS A 311 -0.57 -20.20 25.22
C LYS A 311 -1.76 -19.75 24.37
N TYR A 312 -2.55 -20.71 23.95
CA TYR A 312 -3.80 -20.47 23.23
C TYR A 312 -4.90 -21.35 23.84
N ASN A 313 -6.06 -20.77 24.17
CA ASN A 313 -7.17 -21.43 24.87
C ASN A 313 -6.73 -22.15 26.17
N GLY A 314 -5.75 -21.60 26.89
CA GLY A 314 -5.21 -22.18 28.12
C GLY A 314 -4.13 -23.26 27.92
N GLU A 315 -3.91 -23.74 26.71
CA GLU A 315 -2.88 -24.73 26.38
C GLU A 315 -1.59 -24.08 25.87
N THR A 316 -0.45 -24.68 26.23
CA THR A 316 0.85 -24.22 25.73
C THR A 316 1.08 -24.73 24.31
N ILE A 317 1.13 -23.81 23.35
CA ILE A 317 1.35 -24.11 21.92
C ILE A 317 2.82 -24.02 21.50
N GLY A 318 3.70 -23.53 22.38
CA GLY A 318 5.15 -23.53 22.12
C GLY A 318 5.96 -22.80 23.18
N GLN A 319 7.25 -23.15 23.25
CA GLN A 319 8.26 -22.45 24.03
C GLN A 319 9.23 -21.74 23.06
N GLY A 320 9.18 -20.42 23.02
CA GLY A 320 9.87 -19.60 22.05
C GLY A 320 9.09 -19.40 20.76
N ARG A 321 9.38 -18.28 20.07
CA ARG A 321 8.66 -17.86 18.86
C ARG A 321 8.77 -18.90 17.73
N ASP A 322 9.96 -19.47 17.51
CA ASP A 322 10.18 -20.38 16.39
C ASP A 322 9.47 -21.73 16.57
N LYS A 323 9.48 -22.30 17.80
CA LYS A 323 8.74 -23.54 18.09
C LYS A 323 7.23 -23.31 17.94
N THR A 324 6.73 -22.14 18.37
CA THR A 324 5.32 -21.79 18.22
C THR A 324 4.93 -21.60 16.75
N LYS A 325 5.80 -20.97 15.93
CA LYS A 325 5.60 -20.90 14.47
C LYS A 325 5.51 -22.29 13.83
N ASN A 326 6.39 -23.22 14.22
CA ASN A 326 6.36 -24.58 13.70
C ASN A 326 5.07 -25.31 14.10
N TYR A 327 4.67 -25.21 15.37
CA TYR A 327 3.39 -25.75 15.82
C TYR A 327 2.22 -25.23 14.98
N LEU A 328 2.15 -23.92 14.72
CA LEU A 328 1.09 -23.33 13.91
C LEU A 328 1.18 -23.72 12.43
N LYS A 329 2.37 -24.01 11.89
CA LYS A 329 2.52 -24.58 10.54
C LYS A 329 2.00 -26.00 10.43
N GLU A 330 2.17 -26.79 11.50
CA GLU A 330 1.70 -28.18 11.60
C GLU A 330 0.19 -28.28 11.92
N ASN A 331 -0.41 -27.19 12.44
CA ASN A 331 -1.83 -27.12 12.82
C ASN A 331 -2.51 -25.93 12.09
N PRO A 332 -2.78 -26.07 10.79
CA PRO A 332 -3.32 -24.97 9.97
C PRO A 332 -4.73 -24.53 10.39
N GLU A 333 -5.53 -25.40 10.99
CA GLU A 333 -6.85 -25.08 11.55
C GLU A 333 -6.74 -24.10 12.74
N VAL A 334 -5.76 -24.31 13.63
CA VAL A 334 -5.49 -23.41 14.76
C VAL A 334 -4.99 -22.06 14.25
N LEU A 335 -4.13 -22.07 13.22
CA LEU A 335 -3.63 -20.84 12.60
C LEU A 335 -4.79 -20.03 11.97
N ALA A 336 -5.71 -20.70 11.27
CA ALA A 336 -6.87 -20.04 10.66
C ALA A 336 -7.83 -19.46 11.71
N GLU A 337 -8.05 -20.19 12.82
CA GLU A 337 -8.87 -19.69 13.94
C GLU A 337 -8.25 -18.44 14.57
N ILE A 338 -6.93 -18.44 14.80
CA ILE A 338 -6.21 -17.30 15.36
C ILE A 338 -6.26 -16.11 14.37
N ASP A 339 -6.03 -16.33 13.07
CA ASP A 339 -6.12 -15.28 12.04
C ASP A 339 -7.50 -14.62 12.06
N GLN A 340 -8.57 -15.41 12.08
CA GLN A 340 -9.93 -14.88 12.12
C GLN A 340 -10.18 -14.04 13.39
N LYS A 341 -9.79 -14.53 14.57
CA LYS A 341 -9.92 -13.80 15.83
C LYS A 341 -9.14 -12.47 15.83
N VAL A 342 -7.95 -12.44 15.21
CA VAL A 342 -7.18 -11.19 15.06
C VAL A 342 -7.96 -10.20 14.20
N ARG A 343 -8.50 -10.63 13.06
CA ARG A 343 -9.27 -9.78 12.15
C ARG A 343 -10.52 -9.22 12.83
N ASP A 344 -11.25 -10.05 13.56
CA ASP A 344 -12.47 -9.65 14.25
C ASP A 344 -12.17 -8.63 15.35
N LYS A 345 -11.13 -8.87 16.15
CA LYS A 345 -10.73 -7.96 17.23
C LYS A 345 -10.25 -6.60 16.73
N VAL A 346 -9.57 -6.56 15.58
CA VAL A 346 -9.15 -5.30 14.96
C VAL A 346 -10.36 -4.53 14.42
N LYS A 347 -11.32 -5.21 13.77
CA LYS A 347 -12.56 -4.58 13.31
C LYS A 347 -13.38 -3.97 14.45
N GLU A 348 -13.47 -4.67 15.57
CA GLU A 348 -14.15 -4.15 16.79
C GLU A 348 -13.48 -2.89 17.33
N ALA A 349 -12.15 -2.81 17.27
CA ALA A 349 -11.39 -1.66 17.74
C ALA A 349 -11.45 -0.44 16.81
N GLU A 350 -11.83 -0.64 15.53
CA GLU A 350 -11.94 0.44 14.52
C GLU A 350 -13.41 0.92 14.33
N SER A 351 -14.40 0.20 14.86
CA SER A 351 -15.81 0.58 14.89
C SER A 351 -16.17 1.43 16.08
#